data_4f96509313c6ba4f327047b17cb39b33
#
_entry.id   4f96509313c6ba4f327047b17cb39b33
#
_cell.length_a   1.000
_cell.length_b   1.000
_cell.length_c   1.000
_cell.angle_alpha   90.00
_cell.angle_beta   90.00
_cell.angle_gamma   90.00
#
_symmetry.space_group_name_H-M   'P 1'
#
loop_
_entity.id
_entity.type
_entity.pdbx_description
1 polymer ?
#
loop_
_entity_poly.entity_id
_entity_poly.type
_entity_poly.pdbx_seq_one_letter_code
_entity_poly.pdbx_strand_id
1 'polypeptide(L)'
;MIKVFIYSCLLLVFLINCKSNIPEARNKTDYSQITHYSSRSAHPISSVNFDTIRIDAGNENEMTSLLGSFLFLGDTLCFADREQSTLFLYDRDGRFLGTLLSYGRGPQEIQGIYEITALPQGGYAIINDWHLNIFDQSWGGKQQLRIDWQNDKTPEILLASPGPDESGIYEIEHFTGRLCPLGNYLAIAIVTDCITYNGFRSNSQAAHFYENSYTLGLIDPRTGKVERMMCTHSPIYKQYRYIPNFKSILFDTDTENTLFYSFQIDSLIYQTDFKNNTLQSFGLAGHPMNTDYRETNTFEEATNNYKEDYKKFGSYRYLKYIPETKVLFRNFYHGEPSCGETVQAYKNQTLVAEFNVPDNFRIFGYSAPYYYAYGKPDLDTENMIIYKFKLEI
;
A
#
# COMPACT_ATOMS: atom_id res chain seq x y z
N MET A 1 77.41 23.66 27.19
CA MET A 1 76.17 23.15 27.83
C MET A 1 74.98 23.80 27.18
N ILE A 2 74.40 23.14 26.21
CA ILE A 2 73.22 23.66 25.48
C ILE A 2 72.05 22.78 25.93
N LYS A 3 71.09 23.39 26.62
CA LYS A 3 69.81 22.76 27.01
C LYS A 3 68.87 22.82 25.80
N VAL A 4 68.53 21.65 25.24
CA VAL A 4 67.51 21.53 24.24
C VAL A 4 66.15 21.39 24.94
N PHE A 5 65.26 22.38 24.74
CA PHE A 5 63.87 22.31 25.19
C PHE A 5 63.07 21.56 24.09
N ILE A 6 62.60 20.37 24.44
CA ILE A 6 61.65 19.62 23.59
C ILE A 6 60.25 20.12 23.96
N TYR A 7 59.63 20.90 23.06
CA TYR A 7 58.18 21.20 23.12
C TYR A 7 57.42 20.01 22.56
N SER A 8 56.80 19.28 23.46
CA SER A 8 55.84 18.25 23.09
C SER A 8 54.51 18.95 22.77
N CYS A 9 54.22 19.17 21.48
CA CYS A 9 52.90 19.55 21.01
C CYS A 9 51.96 18.35 21.12
N LEU A 10 51.17 18.31 22.18
CA LEU A 10 50.00 17.43 22.28
C LEU A 10 48.94 17.94 21.29
N LEU A 11 48.89 17.35 20.09
CA LEU A 11 47.78 17.57 19.16
C LEU A 11 46.56 16.81 19.71
N LEU A 12 45.73 17.50 20.49
CA LEU A 12 44.38 17.04 20.82
C LEU A 12 43.56 17.07 19.53
N VAL A 13 43.51 15.95 18.83
CA VAL A 13 42.52 15.74 17.75
C VAL A 13 41.17 15.63 18.43
N PHE A 14 40.47 16.75 18.52
CA PHE A 14 39.03 16.72 18.74
C PHE A 14 38.39 16.07 17.52
N LEU A 15 38.16 14.78 17.60
CA LEU A 15 37.19 14.12 16.75
C LEU A 15 35.82 14.73 17.14
N ILE A 16 35.50 15.84 16.50
CA ILE A 16 34.14 16.32 16.45
C ILE A 16 33.38 15.23 15.66
N ASN A 17 32.77 14.33 16.40
CA ASN A 17 31.70 13.48 15.89
C ASN A 17 30.55 14.45 15.51
N CYS A 18 30.64 15.04 14.33
CA CYS A 18 29.46 15.59 13.68
C CYS A 18 28.53 14.41 13.39
N LYS A 19 27.79 13.95 14.41
CA LYS A 19 26.50 13.37 14.17
C LYS A 19 25.74 14.48 13.44
N SER A 20 25.62 14.35 12.14
CA SER A 20 24.65 15.15 11.40
C SER A 20 23.32 14.92 12.13
N ASN A 21 22.81 15.94 12.81
CA ASN A 21 21.50 15.89 13.44
C ASN A 21 20.48 15.87 12.30
N ILE A 22 20.30 14.69 11.72
CA ILE A 22 19.21 14.46 10.75
C ILE A 22 17.93 14.48 11.59
N PRO A 23 16.97 15.35 11.28
CA PRO A 23 15.75 15.46 12.06
C PRO A 23 15.00 14.13 12.10
N GLU A 24 14.44 13.80 13.26
CA GLU A 24 13.54 12.64 13.42
C GLU A 24 12.10 13.03 13.10
N ALA A 25 11.33 12.04 12.63
CA ALA A 25 9.90 12.19 12.35
C ALA A 25 9.10 12.43 13.63
N ARG A 26 8.22 13.45 13.64
CA ARG A 26 7.37 13.80 14.81
C ARG A 26 6.26 12.79 15.08
N ASN A 27 5.69 12.23 14.01
CA ASN A 27 4.58 11.29 14.09
C ASN A 27 5.03 9.84 13.83
N LYS A 28 6.28 9.50 14.15
CA LYS A 28 6.74 8.12 13.99
C LYS A 28 5.91 7.18 14.86
N THR A 29 5.68 5.98 14.35
CA THR A 29 4.93 4.97 15.08
C THR A 29 5.75 4.45 16.25
N ASP A 30 5.20 4.51 17.47
CA ASP A 30 5.81 3.90 18.63
C ASP A 30 5.43 2.42 18.71
N TYR A 31 6.32 1.57 18.26
CA TYR A 31 6.16 0.11 18.31
C TYR A 31 6.53 -0.51 19.65
N SER A 32 7.00 0.25 20.64
CA SER A 32 7.51 -0.28 21.91
C SER A 32 6.40 -0.70 22.89
N GLN A 33 5.20 -0.14 22.73
CA GLN A 33 4.06 -0.33 23.64
C GLN A 33 2.94 -1.19 23.03
N ILE A 34 3.24 -1.94 21.97
CA ILE A 34 2.22 -2.69 21.24
C ILE A 34 1.83 -3.97 21.99
N THR A 35 0.54 -4.16 22.23
CA THR A 35 0.01 -5.46 22.61
C THR A 35 -0.09 -6.35 21.37
N HIS A 36 0.56 -7.51 21.44
CA HIS A 36 0.55 -8.49 20.36
C HIS A 36 -0.42 -9.61 20.66
N TYR A 37 -1.30 -9.91 19.70
CA TYR A 37 -2.24 -11.02 19.72
C TYR A 37 -1.80 -12.07 18.70
N SER A 38 -1.56 -13.31 19.14
CA SER A 38 -1.27 -14.43 18.25
C SER A 38 -2.32 -15.51 18.52
N SER A 39 -3.32 -15.57 17.66
CA SER A 39 -4.42 -16.50 17.79
C SER A 39 -4.74 -17.19 16.48
N ARG A 40 -4.98 -18.49 16.55
CA ARG A 40 -5.41 -19.32 15.44
C ARG A 40 -6.63 -20.11 15.87
N SER A 41 -7.64 -20.23 15.03
CA SER A 41 -8.79 -21.12 15.26
C SER A 41 -8.31 -22.56 15.46
N ALA A 42 -8.98 -23.31 16.32
CA ALA A 42 -8.69 -24.74 16.51
C ALA A 42 -8.85 -25.55 15.20
N HIS A 43 -9.77 -25.11 14.35
CA HIS A 43 -10.05 -25.72 13.04
C HIS A 43 -10.14 -24.64 11.97
N PRO A 44 -8.99 -24.08 11.52
CA PRO A 44 -9.00 -23.08 10.46
C PRO A 44 -9.39 -23.73 9.14
N ILE A 45 -10.15 -23.00 8.31
CA ILE A 45 -10.49 -23.44 6.97
C ILE A 45 -9.23 -23.48 6.13
N SER A 46 -8.90 -24.63 5.55
CA SER A 46 -7.68 -24.86 4.77
C SER A 46 -7.91 -24.98 3.26
N SER A 47 -9.16 -25.04 2.84
CA SER A 47 -9.53 -25.11 1.42
C SER A 47 -10.84 -24.39 1.17
N VAL A 48 -10.94 -23.79 -0.01
CA VAL A 48 -12.12 -23.05 -0.46
C VAL A 48 -12.40 -23.42 -1.91
N ASN A 49 -13.67 -23.59 -2.24
CA ASN A 49 -14.11 -23.80 -3.63
C ASN A 49 -14.36 -22.44 -4.29
N PHE A 50 -13.82 -22.27 -5.49
CA PHE A 50 -14.00 -21.08 -6.29
C PHE A 50 -14.95 -21.36 -7.46
N ASP A 51 -16.02 -20.59 -7.55
CA ASP A 51 -16.75 -20.40 -8.80
C ASP A 51 -16.08 -19.28 -9.60
N THR A 52 -16.08 -19.40 -10.93
CA THR A 52 -15.45 -18.41 -11.81
C THR A 52 -16.49 -17.70 -12.67
N ILE A 53 -16.32 -16.40 -12.82
CA ILE A 53 -17.06 -15.57 -13.77
C ILE A 53 -16.02 -15.05 -14.76
N ARG A 54 -16.23 -15.32 -16.04
CA ARG A 54 -15.41 -14.74 -17.12
C ARG A 54 -16.04 -13.44 -17.53
N ILE A 55 -15.22 -12.42 -17.59
CA ILE A 55 -15.60 -11.09 -18.04
C ILE A 55 -14.87 -10.84 -19.34
N ASP A 56 -15.64 -10.65 -20.42
CA ASP A 56 -15.07 -10.29 -21.70
C ASP A 56 -14.45 -8.87 -21.61
N ALA A 57 -13.33 -8.68 -22.29
CA ALA A 57 -12.62 -7.39 -22.31
C ALA A 57 -13.44 -6.25 -22.97
N GLY A 58 -14.64 -6.54 -23.45
CA GLY A 58 -15.54 -5.62 -24.10
C GLY A 58 -15.95 -6.10 -25.49
N ASN A 59 -16.67 -5.27 -26.21
CA ASN A 59 -17.04 -5.54 -27.60
C ASN A 59 -16.07 -4.80 -28.55
N GLU A 60 -16.24 -4.96 -29.87
CA GLU A 60 -15.36 -4.37 -30.90
C GLU A 60 -15.14 -2.86 -30.77
N ASN A 61 -16.02 -2.15 -30.05
CA ASN A 61 -15.97 -0.68 -29.88
C ASN A 61 -15.53 -0.25 -28.47
N GLU A 62 -15.49 -1.17 -27.49
CA GLU A 62 -15.27 -0.85 -26.07
C GLU A 62 -14.44 -1.95 -25.42
N MET A 63 -13.16 -2.04 -25.79
CA MET A 63 -12.21 -2.98 -25.24
C MET A 63 -11.47 -2.37 -24.05
N THR A 64 -11.26 -3.15 -22.99
CA THR A 64 -10.44 -2.74 -21.86
C THR A 64 -8.95 -2.94 -22.15
N SER A 65 -8.08 -2.22 -21.42
CA SER A 65 -6.63 -2.48 -21.44
C SER A 65 -6.23 -3.69 -20.60
N LEU A 66 -7.13 -4.28 -19.83
CA LEU A 66 -6.89 -5.32 -18.82
C LEU A 66 -6.01 -4.86 -17.64
N LEU A 67 -5.65 -3.57 -17.59
CA LEU A 67 -4.84 -2.97 -16.55
C LEU A 67 -5.71 -2.11 -15.64
N GLY A 68 -6.06 -2.63 -14.49
CA GLY A 68 -6.96 -1.93 -13.58
C GLY A 68 -7.30 -2.71 -12.33
N SER A 69 -8.36 -2.28 -11.66
CA SER A 69 -8.85 -2.90 -10.43
C SER A 69 -10.36 -3.05 -10.44
N PHE A 70 -10.86 -4.08 -9.75
CA PHE A 70 -12.29 -4.28 -9.58
C PHE A 70 -12.79 -3.68 -8.27
N LEU A 71 -14.02 -3.19 -8.31
CA LEU A 71 -14.79 -2.76 -7.14
C LEU A 71 -16.29 -3.00 -7.38
N PHE A 72 -17.08 -2.88 -6.31
CA PHE A 72 -18.52 -2.80 -6.43
C PHE A 72 -19.00 -1.35 -6.45
N LEU A 73 -19.88 -1.01 -7.37
CA LEU A 73 -20.70 0.18 -7.39
C LEU A 73 -22.15 -0.21 -7.07
N GLY A 74 -22.50 -0.26 -5.79
CA GLY A 74 -23.72 -0.92 -5.35
C GLY A 74 -23.71 -2.41 -5.70
N ASP A 75 -24.67 -2.83 -6.52
CA ASP A 75 -24.77 -4.22 -6.98
C ASP A 75 -24.04 -4.51 -8.32
N THR A 76 -23.40 -3.50 -8.89
CA THR A 76 -22.73 -3.58 -10.19
C THR A 76 -21.23 -3.86 -10.00
N LEU A 77 -20.71 -4.83 -10.73
CA LEU A 77 -19.27 -5.03 -10.85
C LEU A 77 -18.70 -3.91 -11.72
N CYS A 78 -17.65 -3.28 -11.27
CA CYS A 78 -16.96 -2.23 -11.99
C CYS A 78 -15.48 -2.56 -12.14
N PHE A 79 -14.98 -2.49 -13.35
CA PHE A 79 -13.56 -2.53 -13.65
C PHE A 79 -13.08 -1.11 -13.96
N ALA A 80 -12.21 -0.57 -13.12
CA ALA A 80 -11.59 0.73 -13.30
C ALA A 80 -10.32 0.57 -14.13
N ASP A 81 -10.41 0.88 -15.43
CA ASP A 81 -9.32 0.78 -16.38
C ASP A 81 -8.39 1.99 -16.25
N ARG A 82 -7.14 1.73 -15.88
CA ARG A 82 -6.14 2.78 -15.62
C ARG A 82 -5.68 3.47 -16.89
N GLU A 83 -5.44 2.71 -17.95
CA GLU A 83 -4.91 3.23 -19.22
C GLU A 83 -5.97 4.05 -19.98
N GLN A 84 -7.22 3.58 -19.96
CA GLN A 84 -8.29 4.23 -20.69
C GLN A 84 -9.02 5.31 -19.88
N SER A 85 -8.78 5.37 -18.57
CA SER A 85 -9.51 6.30 -17.68
C SER A 85 -11.03 6.09 -17.72
N THR A 86 -11.45 4.85 -17.85
CA THR A 86 -12.84 4.43 -18.07
C THR A 86 -13.24 3.42 -17.02
N LEU A 87 -14.49 3.49 -16.57
CA LEU A 87 -15.10 2.49 -15.70
C LEU A 87 -16.00 1.58 -16.53
N PHE A 88 -15.65 0.32 -16.66
CA PHE A 88 -16.45 -0.69 -17.34
C PHE A 88 -17.38 -1.35 -16.32
N LEU A 89 -18.66 -1.40 -16.65
CA LEU A 89 -19.72 -1.89 -15.77
C LEU A 89 -20.21 -3.26 -16.23
N TYR A 90 -20.40 -4.15 -15.29
CA TYR A 90 -20.89 -5.51 -15.52
C TYR A 90 -21.94 -5.89 -14.48
N ASP A 91 -22.88 -6.75 -14.88
CA ASP A 91 -23.74 -7.41 -13.89
C ASP A 91 -22.94 -8.48 -13.09
N ARG A 92 -23.61 -9.10 -12.14
CA ARG A 92 -22.98 -10.13 -11.28
C ARG A 92 -22.60 -11.42 -11.99
N ASP A 93 -23.11 -11.62 -13.20
CA ASP A 93 -22.79 -12.76 -14.07
C ASP A 93 -21.71 -12.42 -15.10
N GLY A 94 -21.16 -11.20 -15.06
CA GLY A 94 -20.09 -10.73 -15.94
C GLY A 94 -20.56 -10.19 -17.29
N ARG A 95 -21.85 -9.93 -17.47
CA ARG A 95 -22.36 -9.33 -18.72
C ARG A 95 -22.08 -7.83 -18.69
N PHE A 96 -21.58 -7.32 -19.78
CA PHE A 96 -21.32 -5.92 -19.97
C PHE A 96 -22.62 -5.08 -19.96
N LEU A 97 -22.61 -3.99 -19.18
CA LEU A 97 -23.75 -3.08 -19.02
C LEU A 97 -23.50 -1.71 -19.67
N GLY A 98 -22.23 -1.30 -19.82
CA GLY A 98 -21.84 -0.01 -20.34
C GLY A 98 -20.60 0.54 -19.67
N THR A 99 -20.31 1.80 -19.98
CA THR A 99 -19.15 2.50 -19.43
C THR A 99 -19.55 3.77 -18.70
N LEU A 100 -18.71 4.20 -17.75
CA LEU A 100 -18.74 5.51 -17.11
C LEU A 100 -17.37 6.14 -17.24
N LEU A 101 -17.35 7.47 -17.31
CA LEU A 101 -16.15 8.26 -17.48
C LEU A 101 -15.45 7.99 -18.83
N SER A 102 -14.59 8.90 -19.21
CA SER A 102 -13.71 8.80 -20.35
C SER A 102 -12.49 9.67 -20.15
N TYR A 103 -11.47 9.50 -20.97
CA TYR A 103 -10.28 10.35 -20.93
C TYR A 103 -10.61 11.77 -21.43
N GLY A 104 -10.29 12.77 -20.60
CA GLY A 104 -10.47 14.19 -20.98
C GLY A 104 -10.60 15.13 -19.79
N ARG A 105 -11.19 16.32 -20.03
CA ARG A 105 -11.34 17.40 -19.05
C ARG A 105 -12.79 17.84 -18.79
N GLY A 106 -13.74 17.25 -19.49
CA GLY A 106 -15.17 17.53 -19.33
C GLY A 106 -15.74 17.05 -17.98
N PRO A 107 -17.05 17.24 -17.76
CA PRO A 107 -17.69 16.89 -16.48
C PRO A 107 -17.60 15.40 -16.11
N GLN A 108 -17.69 14.52 -17.10
CA GLN A 108 -17.56 13.07 -16.94
C GLN A 108 -16.26 12.51 -17.53
N GLU A 109 -15.23 13.35 -17.62
CA GLU A 109 -13.93 12.97 -18.15
C GLU A 109 -12.87 13.15 -17.08
N ILE A 110 -11.85 12.27 -17.07
CA ILE A 110 -10.70 12.31 -16.16
C ILE A 110 -9.40 12.04 -16.92
N GLN A 111 -8.29 12.52 -16.36
CA GLN A 111 -6.98 12.35 -16.96
C GLN A 111 -6.17 11.30 -16.17
N GLY A 112 -6.64 10.08 -16.18
CA GLY A 112 -6.03 8.95 -15.48
C GLY A 112 -6.83 8.48 -14.27
N ILE A 113 -6.85 7.17 -14.09
CA ILE A 113 -7.32 6.49 -12.87
C ILE A 113 -6.10 5.79 -12.29
N TYR A 114 -5.66 6.25 -11.11
CA TYR A 114 -4.67 5.49 -10.35
C TYR A 114 -5.38 4.54 -9.38
N GLU A 115 -6.24 5.09 -8.55
CA GLU A 115 -7.14 4.35 -7.66
C GLU A 115 -8.49 5.04 -7.53
N ILE A 116 -9.50 4.23 -7.16
CA ILE A 116 -10.87 4.65 -6.93
C ILE A 116 -11.39 4.07 -5.62
N THR A 117 -12.16 4.87 -4.89
CA THR A 117 -12.86 4.41 -3.68
C THR A 117 -14.22 5.06 -3.54
N ALA A 118 -15.16 4.35 -2.91
CA ALA A 118 -16.42 4.93 -2.48
C ALA A 118 -16.20 5.80 -1.22
N LEU A 119 -16.91 6.91 -1.12
CA LEU A 119 -16.87 7.78 0.04
C LEU A 119 -17.97 7.42 1.05
N PRO A 120 -17.70 7.44 2.38
CA PRO A 120 -18.69 7.08 3.40
C PRO A 120 -19.98 7.95 3.35
N GLN A 121 -19.83 9.21 2.96
CA GLN A 121 -20.96 10.14 2.80
C GLN A 121 -21.70 9.99 1.45
N GLY A 122 -21.30 9.05 0.63
CA GLY A 122 -21.79 8.81 -0.72
C GLY A 122 -20.95 9.49 -1.79
N GLY A 123 -20.98 8.93 -3.02
CA GLY A 123 -20.14 9.31 -4.13
C GLY A 123 -18.80 8.61 -4.15
N TYR A 124 -17.87 9.10 -4.96
CA TYR A 124 -16.62 8.39 -5.28
C TYR A 124 -15.45 9.37 -5.33
N ALA A 125 -14.29 8.89 -4.92
CA ALA A 125 -13.02 9.58 -5.08
C ALA A 125 -12.14 8.80 -6.04
N ILE A 126 -11.58 9.48 -7.04
CA ILE A 126 -10.60 8.94 -7.97
C ILE A 126 -9.33 9.78 -7.88
N ILE A 127 -8.21 9.14 -7.68
CA ILE A 127 -6.90 9.79 -7.62
C ILE A 127 -6.08 9.45 -8.87
N ASN A 128 -5.35 10.44 -9.36
CA ASN A 128 -4.20 10.26 -10.24
C ASN A 128 -2.98 10.95 -9.61
N ASP A 129 -1.85 11.04 -10.32
CA ASP A 129 -0.59 11.56 -9.75
C ASP A 129 -0.70 12.98 -9.15
N TRP A 130 -1.63 13.79 -9.67
CA TRP A 130 -1.69 15.22 -9.37
C TRP A 130 -3.02 15.68 -8.80
N HIS A 131 -4.10 14.92 -9.05
CA HIS A 131 -5.45 15.36 -8.76
C HIS A 131 -6.27 14.30 -8.03
N LEU A 132 -7.10 14.78 -7.13
CA LEU A 132 -8.19 14.06 -6.53
C LEU A 132 -9.49 14.53 -7.19
N ASN A 133 -10.19 13.63 -7.85
CA ASN A 133 -11.48 13.89 -8.48
C ASN A 133 -12.58 13.32 -7.59
N ILE A 134 -13.52 14.15 -7.16
CA ILE A 134 -14.66 13.75 -6.33
C ILE A 134 -15.92 13.81 -7.21
N PHE A 135 -16.66 12.72 -7.21
CA PHE A 135 -17.93 12.58 -7.92
C PHE A 135 -19.06 12.32 -6.92
N ASP A 136 -20.26 12.80 -7.23
CA ASP A 136 -21.45 12.39 -6.51
C ASP A 136 -21.87 10.94 -6.86
N GLN A 137 -22.94 10.43 -6.21
CA GLN A 137 -23.44 9.08 -6.44
C GLN A 137 -23.93 8.83 -7.88
N SER A 138 -24.32 9.87 -8.58
CA SER A 138 -24.81 9.81 -9.97
C SER A 138 -23.69 10.00 -11.01
N TRP A 139 -22.44 10.15 -10.57
CA TRP A 139 -21.27 10.46 -11.41
C TRP A 139 -21.34 11.83 -12.08
N GLY A 140 -22.23 12.69 -11.59
CA GLY A 140 -22.26 14.11 -11.90
C GLY A 140 -21.35 14.92 -10.99
N GLY A 141 -21.48 16.23 -11.02
CA GLY A 141 -20.91 17.13 -10.02
C GLY A 141 -19.41 16.98 -9.76
N LYS A 142 -18.61 16.69 -10.79
CA LYS A 142 -17.15 16.50 -10.62
C LYS A 142 -16.50 17.72 -10.00
N GLN A 143 -15.84 17.52 -8.85
CA GLN A 143 -14.90 18.45 -8.26
C GLN A 143 -13.49 17.91 -8.47
N GLN A 144 -12.61 18.67 -9.12
CA GLN A 144 -11.22 18.33 -9.27
C GLN A 144 -10.37 19.20 -8.34
N LEU A 145 -9.63 18.55 -7.46
CA LEU A 145 -8.71 19.16 -6.50
C LEU A 145 -7.28 18.77 -6.86
N ARG A 146 -6.36 19.73 -6.86
CA ARG A 146 -4.94 19.39 -6.92
C ARG A 146 -4.50 18.84 -5.57
N ILE A 147 -3.70 17.77 -5.58
CA ILE A 147 -3.09 17.27 -4.34
C ILE A 147 -2.10 18.32 -3.85
N ASP A 148 -2.37 18.86 -2.67
CA ASP A 148 -1.56 19.91 -2.04
C ASP A 148 -0.71 19.30 -0.93
N TRP A 149 0.58 19.17 -1.21
CA TRP A 149 1.58 18.69 -0.26
C TRP A 149 1.95 19.75 0.79
N GLN A 150 1.24 20.87 0.86
CA GLN A 150 1.48 21.97 1.81
C GLN A 150 2.96 22.38 1.84
N ASN A 151 3.53 22.53 0.68
CA ASN A 151 4.94 22.82 0.54
C ASN A 151 5.15 24.30 0.23
N ASP A 152 5.44 25.08 1.26
CA ASP A 152 5.78 26.50 1.16
C ASP A 152 7.26 26.75 0.79
N LYS A 153 8.06 25.68 0.68
CA LYS A 153 9.49 25.75 0.39
C LYS A 153 9.75 25.46 -1.08
N THR A 154 10.76 26.11 -1.64
CA THR A 154 11.23 25.75 -2.98
C THR A 154 11.98 24.40 -2.97
N PRO A 155 12.07 23.69 -4.10
CA PRO A 155 12.83 22.46 -4.18
C PRO A 155 14.29 22.58 -3.69
N GLU A 156 14.94 23.72 -3.93
CA GLU A 156 16.30 23.97 -3.49
C GLU A 156 16.41 24.01 -1.95
N ILE A 157 15.44 24.63 -1.29
CA ILE A 157 15.40 24.70 0.19
C ILE A 157 15.15 23.32 0.77
N LEU A 158 14.21 22.56 0.20
CA LEU A 158 13.92 21.20 0.62
C LEU A 158 15.12 20.27 0.47
N LEU A 159 15.84 20.36 -0.65
CA LEU A 159 17.02 19.55 -0.90
C LEU A 159 18.21 19.94 -0.02
N ALA A 160 18.33 21.23 0.34
CA ALA A 160 19.42 21.69 1.19
C ALA A 160 19.27 21.23 2.65
N SER A 161 18.05 21.15 3.16
CA SER A 161 17.77 20.75 4.56
C SER A 161 16.45 19.98 4.64
N PRO A 162 16.39 18.76 4.10
CA PRO A 162 15.17 17.97 4.16
C PRO A 162 14.88 17.51 5.58
N GLY A 163 13.60 17.55 5.95
CA GLY A 163 13.09 16.97 7.19
C GLY A 163 12.05 15.89 6.90
N PRO A 164 11.90 14.86 7.72
CA PRO A 164 10.93 13.80 7.48
C PRO A 164 9.48 14.30 7.56
N ASP A 165 9.23 15.38 8.27
CA ASP A 165 7.92 16.01 8.39
C ASP A 165 7.59 16.99 7.24
N GLU A 166 8.53 17.20 6.31
CA GLU A 166 8.31 18.02 5.12
C GLU A 166 7.54 17.24 4.06
N SER A 167 6.26 17.50 3.92
CA SER A 167 5.42 16.77 2.96
C SER A 167 5.91 16.89 1.50
N GLY A 168 6.57 17.98 1.16
CA GLY A 168 7.12 18.21 -0.19
C GLY A 168 8.28 17.31 -0.60
N ILE A 169 8.81 16.44 0.28
CA ILE A 169 9.77 15.40 -0.10
C ILE A 169 9.12 14.06 -0.39
N TYR A 170 7.79 13.97 -0.31
CA TYR A 170 7.03 12.76 -0.53
C TYR A 170 6.20 12.84 -1.81
N GLU A 171 5.90 11.69 -2.34
CA GLU A 171 5.00 11.48 -3.47
C GLU A 171 4.13 10.24 -3.24
N ILE A 172 3.14 10.03 -4.12
CA ILE A 172 2.29 8.83 -4.06
C ILE A 172 3.14 7.59 -4.38
N GLU A 173 3.01 6.59 -3.53
CA GLU A 173 3.64 5.28 -3.77
C GLU A 173 2.76 4.45 -4.71
N HIS A 174 3.26 4.16 -5.92
CA HIS A 174 2.48 3.53 -6.99
C HIS A 174 2.39 2.00 -6.90
N PHE A 175 3.17 1.37 -6.06
CA PHE A 175 3.23 -0.09 -6.02
C PHE A 175 2.01 -0.72 -5.34
N THR A 176 1.55 -0.16 -4.23
CA THR A 176 0.44 -0.74 -3.46
C THR A 176 -0.93 -0.38 -4.00
N GLY A 177 -1.04 0.74 -4.73
CA GLY A 177 -2.25 1.13 -5.44
C GLY A 177 -3.52 1.07 -4.58
N ARG A 178 -3.57 1.82 -3.48
CA ARG A 178 -4.73 1.84 -2.56
C ARG A 178 -5.09 3.27 -2.18
N LEU A 179 -6.38 3.54 -2.24
CA LEU A 179 -7.00 4.75 -1.72
C LEU A 179 -8.16 4.33 -0.82
N CYS A 180 -8.08 4.60 0.47
CA CYS A 180 -9.08 4.15 1.44
C CYS A 180 -9.62 5.31 2.28
N PRO A 181 -10.93 5.42 2.50
CA PRO A 181 -11.48 6.35 3.46
C PRO A 181 -11.02 6.00 4.88
N LEU A 182 -10.66 7.00 5.68
CA LEU A 182 -10.32 6.86 7.09
C LEU A 182 -10.85 8.09 7.85
N GLY A 183 -11.97 7.94 8.52
CA GLY A 183 -12.70 9.06 9.11
C GLY A 183 -13.08 10.10 8.05
N ASN A 184 -12.61 11.31 8.21
CA ASN A 184 -12.85 12.41 7.26
C ASN A 184 -11.78 12.55 6.17
N TYR A 185 -10.83 11.63 6.11
CA TYR A 185 -9.69 11.67 5.21
C TYR A 185 -9.69 10.50 4.22
N LEU A 186 -8.84 10.64 3.22
CA LEU A 186 -8.45 9.55 2.32
C LEU A 186 -7.01 9.16 2.64
N ALA A 187 -6.80 7.90 3.00
CA ALA A 187 -5.48 7.33 3.23
C ALA A 187 -4.89 6.85 1.91
N ILE A 188 -3.61 7.17 1.67
CA ILE A 188 -2.85 6.75 0.49
C ILE A 188 -1.43 6.40 0.87
N ALA A 189 -0.85 5.40 0.22
CA ALA A 189 0.57 5.08 0.38
C ALA A 189 1.46 6.19 -0.20
N ILE A 190 2.51 6.53 0.51
CA ILE A 190 3.49 7.55 0.12
C ILE A 190 4.91 7.01 0.23
N VAL A 191 5.79 7.59 -0.56
CA VAL A 191 7.23 7.29 -0.57
C VAL A 191 8.03 8.58 -0.69
N THR A 192 9.28 8.57 -0.27
CA THR A 192 10.19 9.69 -0.50
C THR A 192 11.35 9.29 -1.40
N ASP A 193 11.60 10.11 -2.41
CA ASP A 193 12.79 10.03 -3.27
C ASP A 193 13.95 10.87 -2.75
N CYS A 194 13.74 11.61 -1.65
CA CYS A 194 14.80 12.38 -1.03
C CYS A 194 15.93 11.47 -0.58
N ILE A 195 17.12 11.65 -1.15
CA ILE A 195 18.31 10.82 -0.89
C ILE A 195 18.58 10.64 0.60
N THR A 196 18.33 11.65 1.42
CA THR A 196 18.53 11.60 2.88
C THR A 196 17.62 10.58 3.54
N TYR A 197 16.40 10.37 3.01
CA TYR A 197 15.36 9.52 3.58
C TYR A 197 14.98 8.30 2.72
N ASN A 198 15.69 8.04 1.61
CA ASN A 198 15.42 6.86 0.78
C ASN A 198 16.31 5.65 1.07
N GLY A 199 17.29 5.80 1.95
CA GLY A 199 18.15 4.70 2.41
C GLY A 199 19.35 4.37 1.52
N PHE A 200 19.47 4.92 0.31
CA PHE A 200 20.57 4.58 -0.61
C PHE A 200 21.87 5.34 -0.40
N ARG A 201 21.86 6.42 0.35
CA ARG A 201 23.03 7.30 0.48
C ARG A 201 24.19 6.69 1.24
N SER A 202 23.89 5.87 2.25
CA SER A 202 24.87 5.04 2.97
C SER A 202 24.17 3.98 3.81
N ASN A 203 24.88 2.91 4.18
CA ASN A 203 24.36 1.86 5.05
C ASN A 203 23.87 2.38 6.40
N SER A 204 24.47 3.46 6.91
CA SER A 204 24.03 4.09 8.17
C SER A 204 22.72 4.86 8.04
N GLN A 205 22.29 5.19 6.84
CA GLN A 205 21.04 5.92 6.58
C GLN A 205 19.84 5.01 6.33
N ALA A 206 20.06 3.74 5.99
CA ALA A 206 18.97 2.79 5.84
C ALA A 206 18.17 2.63 7.14
N ALA A 207 18.84 2.53 8.29
CA ALA A 207 18.16 2.51 9.58
C ALA A 207 17.37 3.80 9.82
N HIS A 208 17.95 4.95 9.49
CA HIS A 208 17.28 6.25 9.62
C HIS A 208 16.05 6.36 8.71
N PHE A 209 16.15 5.86 7.47
CA PHE A 209 15.03 5.76 6.54
C PHE A 209 13.89 4.95 7.16
N TYR A 210 14.13 3.73 7.60
CA TYR A 210 13.08 2.88 8.17
C TYR A 210 12.43 3.48 9.42
N GLU A 211 13.19 4.20 10.24
CA GLU A 211 12.67 4.78 11.48
C GLU A 211 11.92 6.10 11.28
N ASN A 212 12.20 6.85 10.22
CA ASN A 212 11.72 8.21 10.09
C ASN A 212 10.96 8.52 8.80
N SER A 213 11.07 7.71 7.74
CA SER A 213 10.28 7.94 6.54
C SER A 213 8.85 7.46 6.73
N TYR A 214 7.89 8.31 6.45
CA TYR A 214 6.48 7.97 6.49
C TYR A 214 6.10 7.12 5.27
N THR A 215 5.10 6.27 5.45
CA THR A 215 4.60 5.36 4.42
C THR A 215 3.13 5.59 4.08
N LEU A 216 2.43 6.42 4.84
CA LEU A 216 1.02 6.73 4.64
C LEU A 216 0.75 8.23 4.74
N GLY A 217 0.00 8.79 3.78
CA GLY A 217 -0.51 10.15 3.78
C GLY A 217 -2.02 10.19 3.95
N LEU A 218 -2.54 11.21 4.63
CA LEU A 218 -3.96 11.48 4.79
C LEU A 218 -4.32 12.74 4.03
N ILE A 219 -5.20 12.62 3.04
CA ILE A 219 -5.66 13.71 2.19
C ILE A 219 -7.06 14.13 2.64
N ASP A 220 -7.27 15.43 2.85
CA ASP A 220 -8.63 15.97 3.04
C ASP A 220 -9.36 16.02 1.68
N PRO A 221 -10.43 15.23 1.49
CA PRO A 221 -11.16 15.16 0.22
C PRO A 221 -11.91 16.44 -0.14
N ARG A 222 -12.01 17.43 0.75
CA ARG A 222 -12.66 18.73 0.49
C ARG A 222 -11.70 19.75 -0.08
N THR A 223 -10.41 19.63 0.22
CA THR A 223 -9.38 20.61 -0.12
C THR A 223 -8.25 20.07 -0.99
N GLY A 224 -8.05 18.75 -1.01
CA GLY A 224 -6.91 18.09 -1.64
C GLY A 224 -5.61 18.15 -0.83
N LYS A 225 -5.63 18.72 0.38
CA LYS A 225 -4.44 18.86 1.21
C LYS A 225 -4.01 17.55 1.84
N VAL A 226 -2.71 17.29 1.84
CA VAL A 226 -2.08 16.26 2.66
C VAL A 226 -1.95 16.81 4.08
N GLU A 227 -2.92 16.48 4.93
CA GLU A 227 -3.01 17.04 6.29
C GLU A 227 -2.07 16.37 7.28
N ARG A 228 -1.74 15.10 7.04
CA ARG A 228 -0.92 14.31 7.95
C ARG A 228 -0.18 13.22 7.21
N MET A 229 1.04 12.97 7.64
CA MET A 229 1.81 11.77 7.27
C MET A 229 1.99 10.90 8.52
N MET A 230 1.97 9.59 8.36
CA MET A 230 2.02 8.63 9.45
C MET A 230 2.56 7.26 9.01
N CYS A 231 2.70 6.34 9.94
CA CYS A 231 3.22 4.99 9.77
C CYS A 231 4.66 4.99 9.24
N THR A 232 5.62 4.88 10.14
CA THR A 232 7.00 4.51 9.78
C THR A 232 7.11 2.99 9.65
N HIS A 233 8.19 2.51 9.06
CA HIS A 233 8.38 1.07 8.88
C HIS A 233 8.44 0.32 10.22
N SER A 234 7.98 -0.93 10.20
CA SER A 234 7.93 -1.76 11.39
C SER A 234 9.32 -2.22 11.85
N PRO A 235 9.45 -2.67 13.12
CA PRO A 235 10.74 -3.09 13.68
C PRO A 235 11.42 -4.26 12.95
N ILE A 236 10.69 -5.05 12.14
CA ILE A 236 11.26 -6.17 11.38
C ILE A 236 12.41 -5.70 10.47
N TYR A 237 12.31 -4.49 9.93
CA TYR A 237 13.34 -3.93 9.05
C TYR A 237 14.69 -3.70 9.73
N LYS A 238 14.73 -3.62 11.07
CA LYS A 238 15.99 -3.54 11.84
C LYS A 238 16.84 -4.81 11.76
N GLN A 239 16.26 -5.93 11.31
CA GLN A 239 16.98 -7.18 11.10
C GLN A 239 17.81 -7.19 9.82
N TYR A 240 17.55 -6.24 8.93
CA TYR A 240 18.19 -6.10 7.63
C TYR A 240 18.94 -4.78 7.55
N ARG A 241 20.05 -4.78 6.82
CA ARG A 241 20.76 -3.55 6.53
C ARG A 241 19.93 -2.65 5.61
N TYR A 242 19.52 -3.16 4.43
CA TYR A 242 18.62 -2.47 3.51
C TYR A 242 18.05 -3.39 2.43
N ILE A 243 16.74 -3.45 2.32
CA ILE A 243 15.98 -4.28 1.36
C ILE A 243 14.91 -3.45 0.66
N PRO A 244 15.28 -2.49 -0.20
CA PRO A 244 14.37 -1.49 -0.77
C PRO A 244 13.27 -2.07 -1.63
N ASN A 245 13.49 -3.25 -2.25
CA ASN A 245 12.51 -3.92 -3.10
C ASN A 245 11.29 -4.46 -2.32
N PHE A 246 11.34 -4.50 -0.98
CA PHE A 246 10.28 -5.03 -0.12
C PHE A 246 9.86 -4.06 0.99
N LYS A 247 9.86 -2.75 0.70
CA LYS A 247 9.61 -1.69 1.70
C LYS A 247 8.16 -1.23 1.78
N SER A 248 7.30 -1.62 0.83
CA SER A 248 5.98 -1.02 0.69
C SER A 248 5.03 -1.42 1.80
N ILE A 249 4.21 -0.46 2.22
CA ILE A 249 3.11 -0.67 3.15
C ILE A 249 1.93 -1.31 2.43
N LEU A 250 1.25 -2.22 3.10
CA LEU A 250 -0.04 -2.79 2.73
C LEU A 250 -1.07 -2.30 3.73
N PHE A 251 -2.18 -1.75 3.29
CA PHE A 251 -3.17 -1.23 4.23
C PHE A 251 -4.59 -1.30 3.70
N ASP A 252 -5.56 -1.28 4.60
CA ASP A 252 -6.97 -1.06 4.36
C ASP A 252 -7.63 -0.50 5.62
N THR A 253 -8.88 -0.08 5.54
CA THR A 253 -9.61 0.55 6.64
C THR A 253 -10.98 -0.06 6.82
N ASP A 254 -11.59 0.17 7.99
CA ASP A 254 -13.02 -0.11 8.20
C ASP A 254 -13.94 1.02 7.68
N THR A 255 -13.35 1.98 6.94
CA THR A 255 -13.99 3.21 6.46
C THR A 255 -14.36 4.23 7.53
N GLU A 256 -14.33 3.87 8.79
CA GLU A 256 -14.62 4.75 9.92
C GLU A 256 -13.31 5.26 10.55
N ASN A 257 -12.78 4.56 11.53
CA ASN A 257 -11.61 5.03 12.28
C ASN A 257 -10.49 3.99 12.40
N THR A 258 -10.70 2.76 11.95
CA THR A 258 -9.70 1.70 12.07
C THR A 258 -8.86 1.58 10.81
N LEU A 259 -7.56 1.72 10.96
CA LEU A 259 -6.56 1.43 9.95
C LEU A 259 -5.91 0.07 10.28
N PHE A 260 -5.92 -0.82 9.30
CA PHE A 260 -5.14 -2.05 9.30
C PHE A 260 -3.96 -1.86 8.36
N TYR A 261 -2.74 -2.18 8.82
CA TYR A 261 -1.58 -2.10 7.95
C TYR A 261 -0.55 -3.19 8.28
N SER A 262 0.24 -3.53 7.31
CA SER A 262 1.35 -4.47 7.38
C SER A 262 2.43 -4.04 6.40
N PHE A 263 3.55 -4.73 6.37
CA PHE A 263 4.60 -4.50 5.40
C PHE A 263 4.92 -5.79 4.65
N GLN A 264 5.53 -5.66 3.48
CA GLN A 264 5.77 -6.80 2.59
C GLN A 264 6.54 -7.96 3.22
N ILE A 265 7.36 -7.68 4.24
CA ILE A 265 8.18 -8.70 4.93
C ILE A 265 7.71 -9.00 6.36
N ASP A 266 6.73 -8.25 6.87
CA ASP A 266 6.32 -8.37 8.26
C ASP A 266 5.18 -9.37 8.45
N SER A 267 5.39 -10.36 9.30
CA SER A 267 4.34 -11.30 9.66
C SER A 267 3.23 -10.68 10.51
N LEU A 268 3.46 -9.50 11.08
CA LEU A 268 2.48 -8.78 11.87
C LEU A 268 1.58 -7.90 11.00
N ILE A 269 0.34 -7.80 11.43
CA ILE A 269 -0.64 -6.84 10.97
C ILE A 269 -0.87 -5.90 12.14
N TYR A 270 -0.76 -4.61 11.89
CA TYR A 270 -1.00 -3.57 12.86
C TYR A 270 -2.41 -3.03 12.70
N GLN A 271 -3.08 -2.82 13.81
CA GLN A 271 -4.40 -2.22 13.86
C GLN A 271 -4.34 -0.99 14.75
N THR A 272 -4.69 0.16 14.20
CA THR A 272 -4.78 1.41 14.97
C THR A 272 -6.18 1.97 14.90
N ASP A 273 -6.71 2.36 16.05
CA ASP A 273 -7.91 3.20 16.13
C ASP A 273 -7.46 4.66 16.05
N PHE A 274 -7.76 5.30 14.93
CA PHE A 274 -7.35 6.68 14.65
C PHE A 274 -7.96 7.71 15.62
N LYS A 275 -9.12 7.40 16.17
CA LYS A 275 -9.82 8.26 17.13
C LYS A 275 -9.25 8.15 18.54
N ASN A 276 -8.92 6.93 18.98
CA ASN A 276 -8.43 6.64 20.32
C ASN A 276 -6.91 6.54 20.41
N ASN A 277 -6.22 6.63 19.28
CA ASN A 277 -4.77 6.52 19.14
C ASN A 277 -4.19 5.24 19.79
N THR A 278 -4.93 4.15 19.71
CA THR A 278 -4.49 2.83 20.18
C THR A 278 -3.78 2.09 19.05
N LEU A 279 -2.74 1.35 19.38
CA LEU A 279 -2.03 0.49 18.43
C LEU A 279 -1.91 -0.92 18.99
N GLN A 280 -2.37 -1.89 18.21
CA GLN A 280 -2.29 -3.30 18.49
C GLN A 280 -1.68 -4.04 17.31
N SER A 281 -1.15 -5.23 17.51
CA SER A 281 -0.72 -6.08 16.41
C SER A 281 -1.23 -7.50 16.57
N PHE A 282 -1.40 -8.15 15.43
CA PHE A 282 -1.75 -9.57 15.34
C PHE A 282 -1.17 -10.14 14.05
N GLY A 283 -1.41 -11.40 13.78
CA GLY A 283 -0.96 -12.04 12.55
C GLY A 283 0.01 -13.19 12.82
N LEU A 284 0.09 -14.07 11.84
CA LEU A 284 0.95 -15.25 11.85
C LEU A 284 1.80 -15.27 10.58
N ALA A 285 3.02 -15.78 10.71
CA ALA A 285 3.90 -15.94 9.56
C ALA A 285 3.27 -16.84 8.49
N GLY A 286 3.39 -16.45 7.22
CA GLY A 286 3.01 -17.29 6.08
C GLY A 286 3.97 -18.45 5.90
N HIS A 287 3.44 -19.64 5.61
CA HIS A 287 4.23 -20.83 5.30
C HIS A 287 3.65 -21.58 4.08
N PRO A 288 4.50 -21.98 3.12
CA PRO A 288 5.94 -21.68 3.03
C PRO A 288 6.18 -20.26 2.51
N MET A 289 7.20 -19.56 3.00
CA MET A 289 7.60 -18.27 2.49
C MET A 289 9.12 -18.14 2.54
N ASN A 290 9.77 -17.85 1.41
CA ASN A 290 11.21 -17.63 1.35
C ASN A 290 11.53 -16.21 1.83
N THR A 291 12.11 -16.10 3.02
CA THR A 291 12.43 -14.82 3.68
C THR A 291 13.93 -14.49 3.70
N ASP A 292 14.73 -15.17 2.89
CA ASP A 292 16.18 -14.95 2.78
C ASP A 292 16.47 -13.76 1.84
N TYR A 293 15.98 -12.57 2.22
CA TYR A 293 16.00 -11.38 1.38
C TYR A 293 17.42 -10.90 1.07
N ARG A 294 17.62 -10.51 -0.20
CA ARG A 294 18.88 -9.90 -0.66
C ARG A 294 18.98 -8.47 -0.16
N GLU A 295 20.03 -8.20 0.60
CA GLU A 295 20.36 -6.84 0.99
C GLU A 295 21.04 -6.08 -0.16
N THR A 296 20.74 -4.79 -0.26
CA THR A 296 21.18 -3.92 -1.35
C THR A 296 21.94 -2.71 -0.83
N ASN A 297 22.91 -2.21 -1.60
CA ASN A 297 23.72 -1.04 -1.24
C ASN A 297 23.43 0.18 -2.11
N THR A 298 23.00 -0.01 -3.35
CA THR A 298 22.82 1.05 -4.33
C THR A 298 21.47 0.97 -5.02
N PHE A 299 21.00 2.10 -5.54
CA PHE A 299 19.78 2.15 -6.35
C PHE A 299 19.87 1.27 -7.60
N GLU A 300 21.03 1.31 -8.27
CA GLU A 300 21.29 0.50 -9.46
C GLU A 300 21.19 -1.00 -9.16
N GLU A 301 21.80 -1.44 -8.07
CA GLU A 301 21.73 -2.84 -7.62
C GLU A 301 20.27 -3.26 -7.32
N ALA A 302 19.51 -2.44 -6.60
CA ALA A 302 18.10 -2.69 -6.33
C ALA A 302 17.27 -2.82 -7.60
N THR A 303 17.46 -1.88 -8.55
CA THR A 303 16.72 -1.84 -9.81
C THR A 303 17.03 -3.06 -10.68
N ASN A 304 18.30 -3.41 -10.80
CA ASN A 304 18.75 -4.55 -11.61
C ASN A 304 18.23 -5.88 -11.05
N ASN A 305 18.13 -6.01 -9.73
CA ASN A 305 17.69 -7.23 -9.08
C ASN A 305 16.18 -7.31 -8.86
N TYR A 306 15.43 -6.23 -9.10
CA TYR A 306 14.01 -6.12 -8.76
C TYR A 306 13.16 -7.31 -9.21
N LYS A 307 13.21 -7.66 -10.50
CA LYS A 307 12.41 -8.75 -11.06
C LYS A 307 12.80 -10.11 -10.49
N GLU A 308 14.10 -10.34 -10.28
CA GLU A 308 14.61 -11.57 -9.70
C GLU A 308 14.20 -11.69 -8.24
N ASP A 309 14.35 -10.62 -7.45
CA ASP A 309 13.97 -10.59 -6.04
C ASP A 309 12.47 -10.87 -5.85
N TYR A 310 11.60 -10.23 -6.65
CA TYR A 310 10.16 -10.45 -6.59
C TYR A 310 9.70 -11.86 -6.96
N LYS A 311 10.50 -12.59 -7.74
CA LYS A 311 10.27 -13.98 -8.08
C LYS A 311 10.81 -14.92 -7.00
N LYS A 312 12.01 -14.63 -6.51
CA LYS A 312 12.76 -15.49 -5.61
C LYS A 312 12.25 -15.46 -4.18
N PHE A 313 11.91 -14.28 -3.67
CA PHE A 313 11.57 -14.09 -2.27
C PHE A 313 10.06 -14.02 -2.07
N GLY A 314 9.61 -14.60 -0.98
CA GLY A 314 8.24 -14.52 -0.53
C GLY A 314 7.93 -13.13 0.05
N SER A 315 6.68 -12.70 -0.07
CA SER A 315 6.26 -11.42 0.49
C SER A 315 4.76 -11.35 0.68
N TYR A 316 4.33 -10.59 1.67
CA TYR A 316 2.93 -10.17 1.75
C TYR A 316 2.67 -9.17 0.63
N ARG A 317 1.50 -9.33 -0.06
CA ARG A 317 1.25 -8.55 -1.29
C ARG A 317 -0.03 -7.75 -1.28
N TYR A 318 -0.96 -8.12 -0.40
CA TYR A 318 -2.27 -7.52 -0.39
C TYR A 318 -2.91 -7.61 0.99
N LEU A 319 -3.66 -6.57 1.37
CA LEU A 319 -4.45 -6.51 2.59
C LEU A 319 -5.84 -5.95 2.24
N LYS A 320 -6.91 -6.61 2.67
CA LYS A 320 -8.29 -6.18 2.41
C LYS A 320 -9.18 -6.48 3.59
N TYR A 321 -9.80 -5.45 4.12
CA TYR A 321 -10.86 -5.57 5.11
C TYR A 321 -12.23 -5.54 4.42
N ILE A 322 -13.13 -6.44 4.82
CA ILE A 322 -14.51 -6.51 4.35
C ILE A 322 -15.42 -6.12 5.50
N PRO A 323 -15.97 -4.90 5.52
CA PRO A 323 -16.77 -4.39 6.64
C PRO A 323 -18.01 -5.23 6.95
N GLU A 324 -18.70 -5.74 5.94
CA GLU A 324 -19.95 -6.50 6.07
C GLU A 324 -19.77 -7.79 6.88
N THR A 325 -18.61 -8.42 6.78
CA THR A 325 -18.31 -9.69 7.46
C THR A 325 -17.29 -9.51 8.59
N LYS A 326 -16.68 -8.34 8.69
CA LYS A 326 -15.58 -8.01 9.61
C LYS A 326 -14.40 -8.96 9.49
N VAL A 327 -14.08 -9.36 8.24
CA VAL A 327 -12.97 -10.24 7.91
C VAL A 327 -11.87 -9.43 7.25
N LEU A 328 -10.65 -9.57 7.74
CA LEU A 328 -9.45 -9.04 7.14
C LEU A 328 -8.71 -10.16 6.40
N PHE A 329 -8.48 -9.96 5.13
CA PHE A 329 -7.73 -10.86 4.27
C PHE A 329 -6.33 -10.32 4.03
N ARG A 330 -5.34 -11.21 4.06
CA ARG A 330 -3.95 -10.92 3.70
C ARG A 330 -3.42 -11.99 2.76
N ASN A 331 -2.91 -11.58 1.59
CA ASN A 331 -2.25 -12.48 0.67
C ASN A 331 -0.74 -12.48 0.88
N PHE A 332 -0.13 -13.63 0.68
CA PHE A 332 1.33 -13.72 0.56
C PHE A 332 1.74 -14.66 -0.57
N TYR A 333 2.82 -14.27 -1.22
CA TYR A 333 3.52 -15.06 -2.22
C TYR A 333 4.64 -15.85 -1.53
N HIS A 334 4.81 -17.10 -1.93
CA HIS A 334 5.75 -18.02 -1.27
C HIS A 334 7.21 -17.73 -1.63
N GLY A 335 7.49 -17.24 -2.83
CA GLY A 335 8.84 -17.21 -3.39
C GLY A 335 9.28 -18.59 -3.88
N GLU A 336 10.43 -18.64 -4.53
CA GLU A 336 11.02 -19.92 -4.97
C GLU A 336 11.46 -20.77 -3.76
N PRO A 337 11.37 -22.11 -3.83
CA PRO A 337 10.92 -22.91 -4.97
C PRO A 337 9.40 -23.12 -5.05
N SER A 338 8.62 -22.72 -4.07
CA SER A 338 7.19 -23.04 -3.96
C SER A 338 6.31 -22.30 -4.97
N CYS A 339 6.66 -21.05 -5.30
CA CYS A 339 6.03 -20.19 -6.33
C CYS A 339 4.49 -20.19 -6.32
N GLY A 340 3.84 -20.09 -5.15
CA GLY A 340 2.38 -20.04 -5.04
C GLY A 340 1.91 -18.86 -4.20
N GLU A 341 0.62 -18.59 -4.18
CA GLU A 341 0.00 -17.61 -3.30
C GLU A 341 -0.96 -18.26 -2.31
N THR A 342 -1.01 -17.71 -1.11
CA THR A 342 -1.93 -18.13 -0.04
C THR A 342 -2.62 -16.91 0.54
N VAL A 343 -3.90 -17.09 0.89
CA VAL A 343 -4.70 -16.11 1.63
C VAL A 343 -4.82 -16.54 3.08
N GLN A 344 -4.54 -15.62 3.98
CA GLN A 344 -4.90 -15.68 5.39
C GLN A 344 -6.14 -14.83 5.65
N ALA A 345 -7.14 -15.36 6.34
CA ALA A 345 -8.33 -14.63 6.75
C ALA A 345 -8.37 -14.52 8.29
N TYR A 346 -8.52 -13.29 8.77
CA TYR A 346 -8.59 -12.98 10.19
C TYR A 346 -9.96 -12.41 10.55
N LYS A 347 -10.53 -12.92 11.64
CA LYS A 347 -11.75 -12.39 12.25
C LYS A 347 -11.49 -12.14 13.73
N ASN A 348 -11.75 -10.93 14.20
CA ASN A 348 -11.42 -10.52 15.57
C ASN A 348 -9.97 -10.88 15.96
N GLN A 349 -9.00 -10.54 15.09
CA GLN A 349 -7.56 -10.79 15.26
C GLN A 349 -7.14 -12.28 15.27
N THR A 350 -8.08 -13.20 15.09
CA THR A 350 -7.83 -14.64 15.06
C THR A 350 -7.75 -15.13 13.62
N LEU A 351 -6.72 -15.89 13.26
CA LEU A 351 -6.62 -16.57 11.97
C LEU A 351 -7.69 -17.68 11.90
N VAL A 352 -8.68 -17.49 11.04
CA VAL A 352 -9.83 -18.41 10.87
C VAL A 352 -9.76 -19.23 9.60
N ALA A 353 -8.99 -18.78 8.60
CA ALA A 353 -8.76 -19.53 7.37
C ALA A 353 -7.37 -19.24 6.80
N GLU A 354 -6.79 -20.25 6.15
CA GLU A 354 -5.54 -20.13 5.39
C GLU A 354 -5.59 -21.13 4.25
N PHE A 355 -5.64 -20.64 3.01
CA PHE A 355 -5.85 -21.48 1.82
C PHE A 355 -5.12 -20.94 0.59
N ASN A 356 -4.73 -21.86 -0.31
CA ASN A 356 -4.05 -21.53 -1.55
C ASN A 356 -5.01 -20.88 -2.54
N VAL A 357 -4.48 -19.95 -3.32
CA VAL A 357 -5.23 -19.18 -4.31
C VAL A 357 -4.46 -19.09 -5.64
N PRO A 358 -5.15 -18.76 -6.75
CA PRO A 358 -4.49 -18.43 -8.01
C PRO A 358 -3.53 -17.23 -7.89
N ASP A 359 -2.62 -17.12 -8.86
CA ASP A 359 -1.66 -16.02 -8.92
C ASP A 359 -2.33 -14.65 -9.02
N ASN A 360 -1.77 -13.67 -8.32
CA ASN A 360 -2.28 -12.30 -8.24
C ASN A 360 -3.73 -12.19 -7.73
N PHE A 361 -4.13 -13.10 -6.88
CA PHE A 361 -5.47 -13.11 -6.31
C PHE A 361 -5.70 -11.88 -5.41
N ARG A 362 -6.76 -11.09 -5.74
CA ARG A 362 -7.08 -9.84 -5.03
C ARG A 362 -8.56 -9.82 -4.68
N ILE A 363 -8.87 -9.93 -3.39
CA ILE A 363 -10.24 -9.83 -2.88
C ILE A 363 -10.63 -8.36 -2.92
N PHE A 364 -11.70 -8.00 -3.63
CA PHE A 364 -12.12 -6.62 -3.77
C PHE A 364 -13.46 -6.30 -3.09
N GLY A 365 -14.29 -7.29 -2.78
CA GLY A 365 -15.57 -7.02 -2.17
C GLY A 365 -16.35 -8.24 -1.73
N TYR A 366 -17.52 -7.99 -1.18
CA TYR A 366 -18.47 -8.97 -0.71
C TYR A 366 -19.88 -8.62 -1.20
N SER A 367 -20.59 -9.62 -1.68
CA SER A 367 -22.03 -9.56 -1.95
C SER A 367 -22.64 -10.88 -1.52
N ALA A 368 -23.41 -10.83 -0.44
CA ALA A 368 -23.89 -12.02 0.26
C ALA A 368 -24.44 -13.10 -0.68
N PRO A 369 -24.06 -14.35 -0.50
CA PRO A 369 -23.16 -14.88 0.53
C PRO A 369 -21.70 -15.05 0.08
N TYR A 370 -21.24 -14.34 -0.97
CA TYR A 370 -19.97 -14.57 -1.62
C TYR A 370 -18.98 -13.39 -1.44
N TYR A 371 -17.72 -13.76 -1.23
CA TYR A 371 -16.57 -12.89 -1.47
C TYR A 371 -16.19 -12.92 -2.94
N TYR A 372 -15.69 -11.80 -3.45
CA TYR A 372 -15.28 -11.65 -4.84
C TYR A 372 -13.82 -11.25 -4.90
N ALA A 373 -13.09 -11.91 -5.79
CA ALA A 373 -11.70 -11.65 -6.05
C ALA A 373 -11.44 -11.70 -7.57
N TYR A 374 -10.36 -11.06 -8.00
CA TYR A 374 -9.85 -11.22 -9.37
C TYR A 374 -8.43 -11.74 -9.33
N GLY A 375 -8.03 -12.38 -10.40
CA GLY A 375 -6.69 -12.91 -10.60
C GLY A 375 -5.96 -12.19 -11.73
N LYS A 376 -4.86 -12.78 -12.17
CA LYS A 376 -4.13 -12.31 -13.35
C LYS A 376 -5.03 -12.41 -14.59
N PRO A 377 -5.14 -11.33 -15.41
CA PRO A 377 -5.84 -11.42 -16.69
C PRO A 377 -5.23 -12.47 -17.60
N ASP A 378 -6.05 -13.14 -18.37
CA ASP A 378 -5.63 -14.01 -19.47
C ASP A 378 -5.41 -13.16 -20.71
N LEU A 379 -4.15 -12.84 -21.01
CA LEU A 379 -3.79 -11.98 -22.13
C LEU A 379 -3.96 -12.69 -23.49
N ASP A 380 -3.94 -14.01 -23.51
CA ASP A 380 -4.08 -14.78 -24.77
C ASP A 380 -5.54 -14.80 -25.24
N THR A 381 -6.48 -14.83 -24.30
CA THR A 381 -7.92 -14.82 -24.58
C THR A 381 -8.57 -13.46 -24.32
N GLU A 382 -7.79 -12.47 -23.88
CA GLU A 382 -8.26 -11.13 -23.53
C GLU A 382 -9.41 -11.13 -22.50
N ASN A 383 -9.38 -12.09 -21.56
CA ASN A 383 -10.41 -12.26 -20.55
C ASN A 383 -9.91 -11.93 -19.15
N MET A 384 -10.78 -11.35 -18.35
CA MET A 384 -10.59 -11.20 -16.90
C MET A 384 -11.38 -12.28 -16.18
N ILE A 385 -10.78 -12.85 -15.14
CA ILE A 385 -11.41 -13.88 -14.32
C ILE A 385 -11.73 -13.28 -12.95
N ILE A 386 -13.01 -13.33 -12.60
CA ILE A 386 -13.46 -13.08 -11.24
C ILE A 386 -13.75 -14.42 -10.57
N TYR A 387 -13.22 -14.57 -9.38
CA TYR A 387 -13.48 -15.69 -8.48
C TYR A 387 -14.52 -15.27 -7.45
N LYS A 388 -15.52 -16.11 -7.23
CA LYS A 388 -16.42 -15.94 -6.09
C LYS A 388 -16.38 -17.17 -5.20
N PHE A 389 -16.40 -16.98 -3.91
CA PHE A 389 -16.29 -18.06 -2.93
C PHE A 389 -17.04 -17.73 -1.65
N LYS A 390 -17.40 -18.77 -0.91
CA LYS A 390 -17.97 -18.66 0.43
C LYS A 390 -16.90 -18.99 1.46
N LEU A 391 -16.97 -18.29 2.58
CA LEU A 391 -16.17 -18.57 3.76
C LEU A 391 -17.11 -18.63 4.95
N GLU A 392 -17.34 -19.82 5.46
CA GLU A 392 -18.25 -20.08 6.59
C GLU A 392 -17.47 -19.97 7.92
N ILE A 393 -17.45 -18.76 8.53
CA ILE A 393 -16.67 -18.40 9.72
C ILE A 393 -17.50 -17.63 10.76
#